data_32867d94615850b30d9f4a19b8c1691d
#
_entry.id   32867d94615850b30d9f4a19b8c1691d
#
_cell.length_a   1.000
_cell.length_b   1.000
_cell.length_c   1.000
_cell.angle_alpha   90.00
_cell.angle_beta   90.00
_cell.angle_gamma   90.00
#
_symmetry.space_group_name_H-M   'P 1'
#
loop_
_entity.id
_entity.type
_entity.pdbx_description
1 polymer ?
#
loop_
_entity_poly.entity_id
_entity_poly.type
_entity_poly.pdbx_seq_one_letter_code
_entity_poly.pdbx_strand_id
1 'polypeptide(L)'
;MTNFQIATVGDNCIDRLAAPLAVSLIGGNALNVAVQLSALCHRVAYFGAIGNDPEGDRTLATLKEMDVETAHTRVVEGITAYTEISVDEAGDRRMDFEEFGVCRGYFPDHREIDKLLRVRHVHLGWIDDGGRLRRLLTEAGVSVSQDVSVNADPENLQVEGLAFAFASAGASLDEAVAVADHLLARGVRTAIVTRGEYGSIAKNASEYAETGIEPVSVVDTTGAGDSFIAGFLSGCLCGENLFDCLVKGRKVAAVTCTHLGGFPQPAVPL
;
A
#
# COMPACT_ATOMS: atom_id res chain seq x y z
N MET A 1 -7.23 18.21 -17.75
CA MET A 1 -7.92 17.21 -16.90
C MET A 1 -6.88 16.15 -16.58
N THR A 2 -6.84 15.62 -15.35
CA THR A 2 -5.97 14.50 -14.99
C THR A 2 -6.40 13.26 -15.76
N ASN A 3 -5.44 12.50 -16.27
CA ASN A 3 -5.75 11.27 -17.02
C ASN A 3 -6.02 10.06 -16.10
N PHE A 4 -5.86 10.23 -14.78
CA PHE A 4 -6.07 9.23 -13.72
C PHE A 4 -7.11 9.70 -12.70
N GLN A 5 -7.72 8.74 -11.99
CA GLN A 5 -8.76 8.98 -11.00
C GLN A 5 -8.29 8.74 -9.56
N ILE A 6 -7.25 7.93 -9.40
CA ILE A 6 -6.65 7.57 -8.14
C ILE A 6 -5.16 7.87 -8.21
N ALA A 7 -4.59 8.28 -7.11
CA ALA A 7 -3.15 8.36 -6.92
C ALA A 7 -2.74 7.52 -5.71
N THR A 8 -1.59 6.87 -5.81
CA THR A 8 -0.87 6.34 -4.66
C THR A 8 0.39 7.16 -4.47
N VAL A 9 0.73 7.46 -3.23
CA VAL A 9 1.89 8.32 -2.88
C VAL A 9 2.71 7.64 -1.80
N GLY A 10 4.01 7.52 -2.03
CA GLY A 10 4.93 6.97 -1.04
C GLY A 10 6.04 6.12 -1.63
N ASP A 11 6.35 5.05 -0.95
CA ASP A 11 7.49 4.19 -1.19
C ASP A 11 7.38 3.30 -2.42
N ASN A 12 8.53 2.91 -2.87
CA ASN A 12 8.83 1.72 -3.65
C ASN A 12 10.01 1.01 -2.98
N CYS A 13 10.21 -0.25 -3.28
CA CYS A 13 11.27 -1.03 -2.69
C CYS A 13 11.73 -2.14 -3.64
N ILE A 14 12.99 -2.54 -3.54
CA ILE A 14 13.49 -3.77 -4.12
C ILE A 14 13.62 -4.81 -3.01
N ASP A 15 12.75 -5.80 -3.02
CA ASP A 15 12.79 -6.92 -2.09
C ASP A 15 13.88 -7.90 -2.52
N ARG A 16 14.97 -7.99 -1.78
CA ARG A 16 16.11 -8.86 -2.00
C ARG A 16 16.00 -10.09 -1.11
N LEU A 17 15.56 -11.19 -1.70
CA LEU A 17 15.39 -12.45 -1.00
C LEU A 17 16.71 -13.22 -0.99
N ALA A 18 17.23 -13.49 0.19
CA ALA A 18 18.45 -14.27 0.38
C ALA A 18 18.31 -15.72 -0.12
N ALA A 19 19.43 -16.47 -0.13
CA ALA A 19 19.40 -17.91 -0.44
C ALA A 19 18.36 -18.63 0.45
N PRO A 20 17.66 -19.67 -0.05
CA PRO A 20 17.95 -20.37 -1.32
C PRO A 20 17.36 -19.73 -2.59
N LEU A 21 16.48 -18.72 -2.47
CA LEU A 21 15.86 -18.08 -3.63
C LEU A 21 16.85 -17.21 -4.42
N ALA A 22 17.66 -16.40 -3.70
CA ALA A 22 18.68 -15.51 -4.26
C ALA A 22 18.16 -14.65 -5.43
N VAL A 23 17.03 -13.99 -5.23
CA VAL A 23 16.37 -13.16 -6.24
C VAL A 23 15.91 -11.82 -5.66
N SER A 24 15.70 -10.86 -6.56
CA SER A 24 15.08 -9.58 -6.22
C SER A 24 13.75 -9.39 -6.96
N LEU A 25 12.81 -8.75 -6.28
CA LEU A 25 11.49 -8.38 -6.77
C LEU A 25 11.26 -6.90 -6.52
N ILE A 26 10.41 -6.28 -7.35
CA ILE A 26 9.94 -4.92 -7.10
C ILE A 26 8.76 -4.98 -6.14
N GLY A 27 8.74 -4.07 -5.17
CA GLY A 27 7.71 -3.95 -4.16
C GLY A 27 7.60 -2.52 -3.64
N GLY A 28 7.18 -2.40 -2.39
CA GLY A 28 6.86 -1.15 -1.69
C GLY A 28 5.35 -0.96 -1.58
N ASN A 29 4.90 -0.50 -0.43
CA ASN A 29 3.47 -0.44 -0.10
C ASN A 29 2.68 0.41 -1.12
N ALA A 30 3.07 1.68 -1.33
CA ALA A 30 2.38 2.56 -2.26
C ALA A 30 2.44 2.07 -3.71
N LEU A 31 3.57 1.49 -4.13
CA LEU A 31 3.75 0.94 -5.47
C LEU A 31 2.88 -0.31 -5.69
N ASN A 32 2.87 -1.24 -4.74
CA ASN A 32 2.06 -2.45 -4.82
C ASN A 32 0.56 -2.10 -4.94
N VAL A 33 0.07 -1.15 -4.14
CA VAL A 33 -1.32 -0.67 -4.22
C VAL A 33 -1.61 -0.08 -5.60
N ALA A 34 -0.67 0.69 -6.20
CA ALA A 34 -0.84 1.24 -7.56
C ALA A 34 -1.00 0.14 -8.61
N VAL A 35 -0.10 -0.85 -8.59
CA VAL A 35 -0.12 -1.98 -9.54
C VAL A 35 -1.40 -2.79 -9.40
N GLN A 36 -1.80 -3.12 -8.18
CA GLN A 36 -3.02 -3.87 -7.93
C GLN A 36 -4.29 -3.11 -8.34
N LEU A 37 -4.35 -1.79 -8.11
CA LEU A 37 -5.46 -0.96 -8.59
C LEU A 37 -5.52 -0.91 -10.12
N SER A 38 -4.36 -0.85 -10.79
CA SER A 38 -4.30 -0.92 -12.26
C SER A 38 -4.79 -2.27 -12.77
N ALA A 39 -4.39 -3.38 -12.15
CA ALA A 39 -4.88 -4.72 -12.47
C ALA A 39 -6.39 -4.87 -12.27
N LEU A 40 -6.98 -4.08 -11.38
CA LEU A 40 -8.44 -3.98 -11.17
C LEU A 40 -9.12 -2.97 -12.12
N CYS A 41 -8.45 -2.58 -13.20
CA CYS A 41 -8.94 -1.69 -14.27
C CYS A 41 -9.21 -0.24 -13.82
N HIS A 42 -8.56 0.23 -12.77
CA HIS A 42 -8.58 1.65 -12.40
C HIS A 42 -7.45 2.41 -13.10
N ARG A 43 -7.73 3.66 -13.50
CA ARG A 43 -6.68 4.57 -13.98
C ARG A 43 -5.98 5.19 -12.77
N VAL A 44 -4.79 4.71 -12.48
CA VAL A 44 -3.99 5.07 -11.30
C VAL A 44 -2.67 5.72 -11.70
N ALA A 45 -2.20 6.67 -10.90
CA ALA A 45 -0.87 7.24 -11.01
C ALA A 45 -0.08 6.98 -9.71
N TYR A 46 1.19 6.63 -9.87
CA TYR A 46 2.12 6.49 -8.76
C TYR A 46 2.96 7.78 -8.61
N PHE A 47 3.01 8.29 -7.38
CA PHE A 47 3.81 9.44 -6.95
C PHE A 47 4.85 8.96 -5.94
N GLY A 48 6.11 9.03 -6.30
CA GLY A 48 7.22 8.60 -5.46
C GLY A 48 8.55 8.94 -6.09
N ALA A 49 9.64 8.53 -5.46
CA ALA A 49 11.00 8.71 -5.96
C ALA A 49 11.68 7.36 -6.17
N ILE A 50 12.42 7.23 -7.27
CA ILE A 50 13.33 6.13 -7.58
C ILE A 50 14.73 6.67 -7.80
N GLY A 51 15.75 5.85 -7.56
CA GLY A 51 17.14 6.21 -7.81
C GLY A 51 17.45 6.31 -9.31
N ASN A 52 18.56 6.98 -9.63
CA ASN A 52 19.13 6.97 -10.98
C ASN A 52 20.07 5.76 -11.16
N ASP A 53 19.61 4.59 -10.78
CA ASP A 53 20.31 3.31 -10.78
C ASP A 53 19.54 2.25 -11.59
N PRO A 54 20.14 1.09 -11.89
CA PRO A 54 19.47 0.02 -12.65
C PRO A 54 18.16 -0.47 -12.02
N GLU A 55 18.04 -0.42 -10.69
CA GLU A 55 16.84 -0.82 -9.97
C GLU A 55 15.70 0.21 -10.14
N GLY A 56 16.04 1.50 -10.18
CA GLY A 56 15.09 2.56 -10.50
C GLY A 56 14.58 2.44 -11.95
N ASP A 57 15.47 2.19 -12.91
CA ASP A 57 15.09 1.96 -14.30
C ASP A 57 14.15 0.76 -14.44
N ARG A 58 14.45 -0.35 -13.74
CA ARG A 58 13.62 -1.56 -13.68
C ARG A 58 12.24 -1.24 -13.09
N THR A 59 12.21 -0.52 -11.97
CA THR A 59 10.96 -0.12 -11.32
C THR A 59 10.08 0.72 -12.25
N LEU A 60 10.67 1.70 -12.93
CA LEU A 60 9.94 2.55 -13.88
C LEU A 60 9.41 1.77 -15.09
N ALA A 61 10.19 0.83 -15.63
CA ALA A 61 9.78 -0.03 -16.72
C ALA A 61 8.59 -0.91 -16.31
N THR A 62 8.68 -1.54 -15.14
CA THR A 62 7.61 -2.40 -14.60
C THR A 62 6.32 -1.63 -14.36
N LEU A 63 6.38 -0.43 -13.77
CA LEU A 63 5.18 0.39 -13.59
C LEU A 63 4.47 0.68 -14.92
N LYS A 64 5.24 0.97 -16.00
CA LYS A 64 4.70 1.20 -17.34
C LYS A 64 4.08 -0.07 -17.92
N GLU A 65 4.71 -1.22 -17.75
CA GLU A 65 4.18 -2.52 -18.21
C GLU A 65 2.87 -2.88 -17.48
N MET A 66 2.72 -2.43 -16.23
CA MET A 66 1.51 -2.62 -15.41
C MET A 66 0.46 -1.51 -15.61
N ASP A 67 0.56 -0.70 -16.67
CA ASP A 67 -0.38 0.39 -17.00
C ASP A 67 -0.57 1.42 -15.86
N VAL A 68 0.44 1.63 -15.02
CA VAL A 68 0.45 2.70 -14.02
C VAL A 68 1.00 3.98 -14.64
N GLU A 69 0.31 5.11 -14.46
CA GLU A 69 0.79 6.41 -14.91
C GLU A 69 2.02 6.82 -14.11
N THR A 70 3.16 7.03 -14.81
CA THR A 70 4.48 7.26 -14.21
C THR A 70 5.02 8.67 -14.37
N ALA A 71 4.26 9.61 -14.97
CA ALA A 71 4.71 10.99 -15.17
C ALA A 71 5.04 11.74 -13.86
N HIS A 72 4.67 11.17 -12.71
CA HIS A 72 4.89 11.70 -11.37
C HIS A 72 5.85 10.82 -10.54
N THR A 73 6.50 9.84 -11.15
CA THR A 73 7.59 9.07 -10.56
C THR A 73 8.89 9.83 -10.82
N ARG A 74 9.51 10.37 -9.79
CA ARG A 74 10.74 11.15 -9.92
C ARG A 74 11.96 10.25 -9.96
N VAL A 75 12.83 10.46 -10.92
CA VAL A 75 14.19 9.90 -10.91
C VAL A 75 15.09 10.89 -10.19
N VAL A 76 15.71 10.47 -9.08
CA VAL A 76 16.53 11.31 -8.20
C VAL A 76 17.93 10.71 -8.10
N GLU A 77 18.97 11.56 -8.02
CA GLU A 77 20.34 11.11 -7.77
C GLU A 77 20.41 10.37 -6.42
N GLY A 78 20.82 9.10 -6.45
CA GLY A 78 20.90 8.23 -5.28
C GLY A 78 20.44 6.81 -5.61
N ILE A 79 20.27 6.00 -4.57
CA ILE A 79 19.86 4.60 -4.69
C ILE A 79 18.36 4.43 -4.56
N THR A 80 17.81 3.51 -5.34
CA THR A 80 16.46 3.01 -5.14
C THR A 80 16.37 2.27 -3.80
N ALA A 81 15.26 2.43 -3.09
CA ALA A 81 15.05 1.76 -1.81
C ALA A 81 15.09 0.23 -1.97
N TYR A 82 15.59 -0.47 -0.95
CA TYR A 82 15.62 -1.93 -0.95
C TYR A 82 15.46 -2.49 0.46
N THR A 83 14.94 -3.70 0.52
CA THR A 83 14.81 -4.50 1.75
C THR A 83 15.53 -5.83 1.58
N GLU A 84 16.41 -6.18 2.53
CA GLU A 84 17.04 -7.49 2.59
C GLU A 84 16.16 -8.43 3.42
N ILE A 85 15.77 -9.55 2.83
CA ILE A 85 14.82 -10.49 3.39
C ILE A 85 15.47 -11.87 3.47
N SER A 86 15.58 -12.42 4.68
CA SER A 86 15.92 -13.82 4.90
C SER A 86 14.67 -14.67 5.11
N VAL A 87 14.82 -15.97 4.89
CA VAL A 87 13.80 -16.96 5.18
C VAL A 87 14.38 -17.88 6.26
N ASP A 88 13.70 -18.03 7.38
CA ASP A 88 14.13 -18.88 8.46
C ASP A 88 13.85 -20.38 8.17
N GLU A 89 14.26 -21.27 9.10
CA GLU A 89 14.08 -22.72 8.96
C GLU A 89 12.60 -23.14 8.95
N ALA A 90 11.69 -22.31 9.47
CA ALA A 90 10.24 -22.54 9.46
C ALA A 90 9.59 -22.07 8.14
N GLY A 91 10.33 -21.34 7.30
CA GLY A 91 9.85 -20.71 6.08
C GLY A 91 9.29 -19.32 6.26
N ASP A 92 9.40 -18.76 7.48
CA ASP A 92 8.95 -17.40 7.77
C ASP A 92 9.97 -16.37 7.28
N ARG A 93 9.44 -15.29 6.71
CA ARG A 93 10.26 -14.17 6.22
C ARG A 93 10.58 -13.20 7.33
N ARG A 94 11.83 -12.75 7.33
CA ARG A 94 12.31 -11.71 8.23
C ARG A 94 12.97 -10.61 7.42
N MET A 95 12.53 -9.38 7.62
CA MET A 95 13.22 -8.19 7.12
C MET A 95 14.45 -7.94 8.00
N ASP A 96 15.63 -8.18 7.42
CA ASP A 96 16.90 -8.05 8.14
C ASP A 96 17.43 -6.62 8.08
N PHE A 97 17.17 -5.92 6.98
CA PHE A 97 17.61 -4.54 6.75
C PHE A 97 16.71 -3.83 5.76
N GLU A 98 16.45 -2.55 5.99
CA GLU A 98 15.73 -1.66 5.08
C GLU A 98 16.55 -0.40 4.82
N GLU A 99 16.70 -0.06 3.53
CA GLU A 99 17.27 1.19 3.08
C GLU A 99 16.23 1.94 2.22
N PHE A 100 15.77 3.06 2.73
CA PHE A 100 14.74 3.84 2.06
C PHE A 100 15.27 4.68 0.88
N GLY A 101 16.59 4.80 0.73
CA GLY A 101 17.20 5.49 -0.39
C GLY A 101 16.58 6.86 -0.66
N VAL A 102 16.24 7.10 -1.93
CA VAL A 102 15.61 8.37 -2.35
C VAL A 102 14.14 8.51 -1.98
N CYS A 103 13.50 7.47 -1.40
CA CYS A 103 12.17 7.59 -0.83
C CYS A 103 12.17 8.44 0.45
N ARG A 104 13.31 8.45 1.17
CA ARG A 104 13.47 9.27 2.37
C ARG A 104 13.41 10.75 2.04
N GLY A 105 12.51 11.48 2.73
CA GLY A 105 12.33 12.90 2.50
C GLY A 105 11.60 13.25 1.18
N TYR A 106 11.06 12.25 0.46
CA TYR A 106 10.19 12.54 -0.68
C TYR A 106 8.96 13.33 -0.23
N PHE A 107 8.67 14.38 -0.95
CA PHE A 107 7.43 15.15 -0.81
C PHE A 107 6.99 15.64 -2.21
N PRO A 108 5.72 15.51 -2.58
CA PRO A 108 5.21 16.01 -3.85
C PRO A 108 5.46 17.53 -4.01
N ASP A 109 5.91 17.95 -5.18
CA ASP A 109 6.06 19.38 -5.47
C ASP A 109 4.69 20.05 -5.69
N HIS A 110 4.68 21.38 -5.89
CA HIS A 110 3.44 22.13 -6.05
C HIS A 110 2.62 21.67 -7.27
N ARG A 111 3.26 21.22 -8.36
CA ARG A 111 2.57 20.74 -9.58
C ARG A 111 1.95 19.37 -9.35
N GLU A 112 2.63 18.53 -8.60
CA GLU A 112 2.13 17.21 -8.19
C GLU A 112 0.98 17.37 -7.20
N ILE A 113 1.10 18.26 -6.22
CA ILE A 113 0.02 18.60 -5.29
C ILE A 113 -1.22 19.09 -6.05
N ASP A 114 -1.07 19.98 -7.05
CA ASP A 114 -2.18 20.43 -7.89
C ASP A 114 -2.88 19.28 -8.63
N LYS A 115 -2.17 18.19 -8.94
CA LYS A 115 -2.77 16.98 -9.52
C LYS A 115 -3.50 16.16 -8.46
N LEU A 116 -2.86 15.95 -7.30
CA LEU A 116 -3.45 15.21 -6.18
C LEU A 116 -4.74 15.85 -5.66
N LEU A 117 -4.84 17.18 -5.70
CA LEU A 117 -6.06 17.92 -5.34
C LEU A 117 -7.26 17.68 -6.28
N ARG A 118 -7.05 17.03 -7.43
CA ARG A 118 -8.08 16.85 -8.47
C ARG A 118 -8.51 15.41 -8.70
N VAL A 119 -7.96 14.47 -7.94
CA VAL A 119 -8.33 13.04 -8.04
C VAL A 119 -9.48 12.70 -7.11
N ARG A 120 -10.14 11.58 -7.38
CA ARG A 120 -11.21 11.07 -6.52
C ARG A 120 -10.69 10.59 -5.17
N HIS A 121 -9.48 10.00 -5.17
CA HIS A 121 -8.91 9.39 -3.98
C HIS A 121 -7.38 9.38 -4.06
N VAL A 122 -6.74 9.60 -2.92
CA VAL A 122 -5.29 9.44 -2.73
C VAL A 122 -5.06 8.39 -1.65
N HIS A 123 -4.26 7.37 -1.97
CA HIS A 123 -3.75 6.43 -0.99
C HIS A 123 -2.31 6.79 -0.61
N LEU A 124 -2.03 6.86 0.68
CA LEU A 124 -0.71 7.10 1.24
C LEU A 124 -0.15 5.77 1.78
N GLY A 125 0.98 5.33 1.22
CA GLY A 125 1.80 4.27 1.75
C GLY A 125 2.81 4.80 2.77
N TRP A 126 4.00 4.20 2.79
CA TRP A 126 5.08 4.74 3.60
C TRP A 126 5.53 6.10 3.04
N ILE A 127 5.50 7.11 3.86
CA ILE A 127 5.99 8.46 3.56
C ILE A 127 6.55 9.08 4.85
N ASP A 128 7.67 9.79 4.74
CA ASP A 128 8.37 10.40 5.85
C ASP A 128 8.24 11.94 5.78
N ASP A 129 7.03 12.43 6.09
CA ASP A 129 6.67 13.85 5.93
C ASP A 129 6.00 14.49 7.16
N GLY A 130 5.96 13.77 8.30
CA GLY A 130 5.27 14.21 9.51
C GLY A 130 3.77 14.41 9.33
N GLY A 131 3.14 13.66 8.41
CA GLY A 131 1.71 13.74 8.09
C GLY A 131 1.31 15.05 7.37
N ARG A 132 2.27 15.75 6.78
CA ARG A 132 2.04 17.03 6.11
C ARG A 132 1.16 16.88 4.87
N LEU A 133 1.42 15.88 4.03
CA LEU A 133 0.63 15.64 2.81
C LEU A 133 -0.80 15.24 3.16
N ARG A 134 -0.97 14.35 4.14
CA ARG A 134 -2.29 13.95 4.63
C ARG A 134 -3.11 15.18 5.04
N ARG A 135 -2.56 16.05 5.91
CA ARG A 135 -3.26 17.28 6.35
C ARG A 135 -3.64 18.14 5.17
N LEU A 136 -2.71 18.43 4.28
CA LEU A 136 -2.94 19.29 3.11
C LEU A 136 -4.11 18.76 2.26
N LEU A 137 -4.13 17.47 1.97
CA LEU A 137 -5.15 16.86 1.12
C LEU A 137 -6.52 16.78 1.83
N THR A 138 -6.54 16.38 3.11
CA THR A 138 -7.80 16.25 3.87
C THR A 138 -8.44 17.62 4.14
N GLU A 139 -7.66 18.64 4.45
CA GLU A 139 -8.13 20.02 4.61
C GLU A 139 -8.69 20.60 3.30
N ALA A 140 -8.14 20.20 2.17
CA ALA A 140 -8.67 20.55 0.85
C ALA A 140 -9.90 19.71 0.43
N GLY A 141 -10.36 18.79 1.27
CA GLY A 141 -11.54 17.97 1.00
C GLY A 141 -11.30 16.74 0.08
N VAL A 142 -10.05 16.41 -0.19
CA VAL A 142 -9.71 15.20 -0.96
C VAL A 142 -9.98 13.96 -0.11
N SER A 143 -10.53 12.92 -0.70
CA SER A 143 -10.64 11.61 -0.05
C SER A 143 -9.27 10.98 0.05
N VAL A 144 -8.79 10.72 1.28
CA VAL A 144 -7.46 10.15 1.53
C VAL A 144 -7.58 8.87 2.33
N SER A 145 -6.82 7.86 1.96
CA SER A 145 -6.55 6.67 2.79
C SER A 145 -5.07 6.56 3.12
N GLN A 146 -4.76 5.89 4.22
CA GLN A 146 -3.40 5.62 4.63
C GLN A 146 -3.27 4.22 5.22
N ASP A 147 -2.18 3.53 4.87
CA ASP A 147 -1.74 2.35 5.60
C ASP A 147 -0.91 2.80 6.81
N VAL A 148 -1.45 2.56 8.01
CA VAL A 148 -0.78 2.92 9.27
C VAL A 148 0.02 1.78 9.86
N SER A 149 0.14 0.65 9.16
CA SER A 149 0.93 -0.50 9.59
C SER A 149 2.39 -0.46 9.09
N VAL A 150 2.69 0.39 8.10
CA VAL A 150 3.99 0.38 7.39
C VAL A 150 4.98 1.45 7.86
N ASN A 151 4.62 2.30 8.79
CA ASN A 151 5.51 3.34 9.31
C ASN A 151 5.64 3.21 10.83
N ALA A 152 6.85 3.40 11.35
CA ALA A 152 7.12 3.32 12.78
C ALA A 152 7.11 4.68 13.48
N ASP A 153 7.24 5.80 12.74
CA ASP A 153 7.27 7.14 13.31
C ASP A 153 5.84 7.62 13.64
N PRO A 154 5.53 7.92 14.92
CA PRO A 154 4.21 8.42 15.32
C PRO A 154 3.77 9.71 14.62
N GLU A 155 4.71 10.56 14.18
CA GLU A 155 4.36 11.79 13.45
C GLU A 155 3.79 11.47 12.07
N ASN A 156 4.26 10.41 11.42
CA ASN A 156 3.75 9.93 10.15
C ASN A 156 2.44 9.14 10.29
N LEU A 157 2.12 8.66 11.50
CA LEU A 157 0.92 7.86 11.81
C LEU A 157 -0.26 8.68 12.33
N GLN A 158 -0.28 9.99 12.10
CA GLN A 158 -1.46 10.80 12.36
C GLN A 158 -2.57 10.47 11.35
N VAL A 159 -3.82 10.40 11.81
CA VAL A 159 -4.93 9.84 11.03
C VAL A 159 -6.12 10.79 10.87
N GLU A 160 -6.07 11.97 11.46
CA GLU A 160 -7.18 12.92 11.44
C GLU A 160 -7.59 13.29 10.01
N GLY A 161 -8.89 13.19 9.74
CA GLY A 161 -9.48 13.53 8.45
C GLY A 161 -9.40 12.46 7.38
N LEU A 162 -8.72 11.32 7.63
CA LEU A 162 -8.69 10.20 6.69
C LEU A 162 -10.11 9.67 6.42
N ALA A 163 -10.37 9.36 5.14
CA ALA A 163 -11.55 8.61 4.75
C ALA A 163 -11.44 7.14 5.19
N PHE A 164 -10.25 6.56 5.01
CA PHE A 164 -9.95 5.18 5.37
C PHE A 164 -8.57 5.09 6.03
N ALA A 165 -8.46 4.38 7.14
CA ALA A 165 -7.18 3.96 7.70
C ALA A 165 -7.12 2.44 7.69
N PHE A 166 -6.03 1.91 7.13
CA PHE A 166 -5.74 0.49 7.13
C PHE A 166 -4.71 0.18 8.21
N ALA A 167 -5.02 -0.79 9.05
CA ALA A 167 -4.16 -1.25 10.13
C ALA A 167 -4.12 -2.78 10.13
N SER A 168 -3.16 -3.33 10.86
CA SER A 168 -3.05 -4.75 11.10
C SER A 168 -3.10 -5.03 12.59
N ALA A 169 -3.77 -6.11 12.98
CA ALA A 169 -3.84 -6.63 14.34
C ALA A 169 -3.48 -8.13 14.32
N GLY A 170 -3.30 -8.68 15.52
CA GLY A 170 -3.13 -10.12 15.71
C GLY A 170 -4.42 -10.92 15.46
N ALA A 171 -4.44 -12.17 15.89
CA ALA A 171 -5.56 -13.09 15.70
C ALA A 171 -6.86 -12.65 16.39
N SER A 172 -6.75 -11.88 17.50
CA SER A 172 -7.87 -11.50 18.34
C SER A 172 -8.83 -10.54 17.64
N LEU A 173 -10.11 -10.89 17.59
CA LEU A 173 -11.16 -9.99 17.10
C LEU A 173 -11.33 -8.78 18.02
N ASP A 174 -11.26 -8.98 19.33
CA ASP A 174 -11.39 -7.90 20.31
C ASP A 174 -10.27 -6.86 20.16
N GLU A 175 -9.04 -7.32 19.90
CA GLU A 175 -7.91 -6.44 19.59
C GLU A 175 -8.14 -5.64 18.31
N ALA A 176 -8.60 -6.28 17.24
CA ALA A 176 -8.90 -5.60 15.98
C ALA A 176 -10.01 -4.56 16.14
N VAL A 177 -11.05 -4.86 16.92
CA VAL A 177 -12.12 -3.91 17.24
C VAL A 177 -11.57 -2.74 18.05
N ALA A 178 -10.72 -2.99 19.06
CA ALA A 178 -10.09 -1.93 19.83
C ALA A 178 -9.21 -1.00 18.98
N VAL A 179 -8.44 -1.55 18.03
CA VAL A 179 -7.66 -0.78 17.07
C VAL A 179 -8.58 0.08 16.20
N ALA A 180 -9.68 -0.50 15.67
CA ALA A 180 -10.64 0.24 14.87
C ALA A 180 -11.27 1.39 15.66
N ASP A 181 -11.68 1.14 16.91
CA ASP A 181 -12.28 2.16 17.79
C ASP A 181 -11.28 3.28 18.12
N HIS A 182 -10.02 2.94 18.34
CA HIS A 182 -8.96 3.92 18.55
C HIS A 182 -8.78 4.84 17.32
N LEU A 183 -8.76 4.27 16.11
CA LEU A 183 -8.64 5.03 14.86
C LEU A 183 -9.84 5.95 14.65
N LEU A 184 -11.07 5.46 14.87
CA LEU A 184 -12.29 6.26 14.77
C LEU A 184 -12.29 7.42 15.77
N ALA A 185 -11.87 7.17 17.03
CA ALA A 185 -11.76 8.20 18.06
C ALA A 185 -10.76 9.30 17.70
N ARG A 186 -9.79 9.00 16.83
CA ARG A 186 -8.79 9.95 16.30
C ARG A 186 -9.23 10.63 15.00
N GLY A 187 -10.49 10.49 14.59
CA GLY A 187 -11.06 11.24 13.46
C GLY A 187 -10.99 10.57 12.10
N VAL A 188 -10.68 9.27 12.04
CA VAL A 188 -10.83 8.45 10.82
C VAL A 188 -12.32 8.23 10.56
N ARG A 189 -12.76 8.29 9.31
CA ARG A 189 -14.17 8.03 8.97
C ARG A 189 -14.51 6.54 8.93
N THR A 190 -13.60 5.72 8.40
CA THR A 190 -13.74 4.26 8.36
C THR A 190 -12.40 3.61 8.69
N ALA A 191 -12.36 2.79 9.70
CA ALA A 191 -11.20 2.00 10.09
C ALA A 191 -11.32 0.59 9.52
N ILE A 192 -10.26 0.10 8.90
CA ILE A 192 -10.14 -1.24 8.36
C ILE A 192 -8.97 -1.93 9.07
N VAL A 193 -9.21 -3.10 9.64
CA VAL A 193 -8.18 -3.84 10.38
C VAL A 193 -8.10 -5.26 9.85
N THR A 194 -6.94 -5.64 9.33
CA THR A 194 -6.63 -7.00 8.89
C THR A 194 -6.11 -7.83 10.06
N ARG A 195 -6.37 -9.15 10.05
CA ARG A 195 -5.96 -10.11 11.07
C ARG A 195 -5.24 -11.34 10.45
N GLY A 196 -4.51 -11.12 9.36
CA GLY A 196 -3.85 -12.20 8.63
C GLY A 196 -4.83 -13.32 8.23
N GLU A 197 -4.54 -14.53 8.61
CA GLU A 197 -5.37 -15.71 8.34
C GLU A 197 -6.75 -15.73 9.04
N TYR A 198 -6.98 -14.81 9.96
CA TYR A 198 -8.26 -14.67 10.68
C TYR A 198 -9.22 -13.68 10.02
N GLY A 199 -8.87 -13.14 8.85
CA GLY A 199 -9.70 -12.25 8.07
C GLY A 199 -9.54 -10.77 8.37
N SER A 200 -10.63 -10.00 8.32
CA SER A 200 -10.59 -8.55 8.48
C SER A 200 -11.91 -7.97 8.95
N ILE A 201 -11.87 -6.78 9.54
CA ILE A 201 -13.04 -5.99 9.90
C ILE A 201 -12.97 -4.61 9.25
N ALA A 202 -14.13 -4.00 9.03
CA ALA A 202 -14.28 -2.58 8.72
C ALA A 202 -15.37 -1.96 9.60
N LYS A 203 -15.11 -0.78 10.15
CA LYS A 203 -16.01 -0.09 11.06
C LYS A 203 -16.05 1.40 10.76
N ASN A 204 -17.23 1.99 10.79
CA ASN A 204 -17.46 3.43 10.80
C ASN A 204 -18.54 3.78 11.84
N ALA A 205 -19.03 5.02 11.86
CA ALA A 205 -20.01 5.47 12.84
C ALA A 205 -21.38 4.76 12.74
N SER A 206 -21.71 4.16 11.58
CA SER A 206 -23.05 3.60 11.30
C SER A 206 -23.01 2.13 10.91
N GLU A 207 -21.84 1.58 10.58
CA GLU A 207 -21.73 0.25 9.98
C GLU A 207 -20.53 -0.51 10.52
N TYR A 208 -20.70 -1.81 10.71
CA TYR A 208 -19.66 -2.78 11.03
C TYR A 208 -19.78 -3.95 10.07
N ALA A 209 -18.66 -4.38 9.54
CA ALA A 209 -18.58 -5.56 8.70
C ALA A 209 -17.36 -6.40 9.08
N GLU A 210 -17.47 -7.71 8.93
CA GLU A 210 -16.39 -8.68 9.16
C GLU A 210 -16.37 -9.71 8.05
N THR A 211 -15.18 -10.16 7.63
CA THR A 211 -15.02 -11.26 6.68
C THR A 211 -13.86 -12.16 7.09
N GLY A 212 -13.95 -13.45 6.76
CA GLY A 212 -12.83 -14.38 6.84
C GLY A 212 -11.85 -14.21 5.67
N ILE A 213 -11.08 -15.25 5.40
CA ILE A 213 -10.14 -15.32 4.28
C ILE A 213 -10.74 -16.07 3.09
N GLU A 214 -10.09 -15.96 1.93
CA GLU A 214 -10.26 -16.86 0.80
C GLU A 214 -9.18 -17.94 0.89
N PRO A 215 -9.53 -19.24 1.05
CA PRO A 215 -8.52 -20.28 1.20
C PRO A 215 -7.72 -20.50 -0.09
N VAL A 216 -6.40 -20.44 0.01
CA VAL A 216 -5.47 -20.67 -1.10
C VAL A 216 -4.26 -21.46 -0.62
N SER A 217 -3.52 -22.04 -1.56
CA SER A 217 -2.19 -22.60 -1.28
C SER A 217 -1.19 -21.46 -1.23
N VAL A 218 -0.74 -21.10 -0.03
CA VAL A 218 0.15 -19.96 0.19
C VAL A 218 1.56 -20.29 -0.32
N VAL A 219 2.08 -19.42 -1.18
CA VAL A 219 3.47 -19.40 -1.66
C VAL A 219 4.24 -18.29 -0.94
N ASP A 220 3.64 -17.12 -0.83
CA ASP A 220 4.23 -15.90 -0.26
C ASP A 220 3.14 -14.95 0.23
N THR A 221 3.35 -14.29 1.35
CA THR A 221 2.40 -13.30 1.89
C THR A 221 2.83 -11.85 1.65
N THR A 222 3.98 -11.63 1.00
CA THR A 222 4.48 -10.29 0.68
C THR A 222 3.48 -9.54 -0.21
N GLY A 223 3.12 -8.33 0.17
CA GLY A 223 2.16 -7.51 -0.57
C GLY A 223 0.69 -7.93 -0.45
N ALA A 224 0.36 -8.96 0.36
CA ALA A 224 -1.03 -9.35 0.58
C ALA A 224 -1.85 -8.22 1.23
N GLY A 225 -1.26 -7.47 2.16
CA GLY A 225 -1.87 -6.28 2.76
C GLY A 225 -2.15 -5.20 1.73
N ASP A 226 -1.18 -4.90 0.87
CA ASP A 226 -1.30 -3.90 -0.19
C ASP A 226 -2.39 -4.28 -1.20
N SER A 227 -2.44 -5.56 -1.54
CA SER A 227 -3.44 -6.13 -2.43
C SER A 227 -4.85 -6.09 -1.82
N PHE A 228 -4.95 -6.34 -0.51
CA PHE A 228 -6.19 -6.16 0.23
C PHE A 228 -6.65 -4.70 0.19
N ILE A 229 -5.75 -3.74 0.43
CA ILE A 229 -6.03 -2.29 0.35
C ILE A 229 -6.55 -1.94 -1.05
N ALA A 230 -5.88 -2.39 -2.10
CA ALA A 230 -6.29 -2.12 -3.48
C ALA A 230 -7.69 -2.68 -3.78
N GLY A 231 -7.96 -3.93 -3.38
CA GLY A 231 -9.27 -4.56 -3.54
C GLY A 231 -10.37 -3.81 -2.79
N PHE A 232 -10.14 -3.44 -1.53
CA PHE A 232 -11.07 -2.67 -0.72
C PHE A 232 -11.37 -1.30 -1.34
N LEU A 233 -10.34 -0.54 -1.71
CA LEU A 233 -10.47 0.76 -2.36
C LEU A 233 -11.20 0.65 -3.71
N SER A 234 -10.93 -0.40 -4.48
CA SER A 234 -11.66 -0.68 -5.72
C SER A 234 -13.16 -0.84 -5.47
N GLY A 235 -13.56 -1.57 -4.43
CA GLY A 235 -14.98 -1.68 -4.01
C GLY A 235 -15.60 -0.32 -3.67
N CYS A 236 -14.92 0.47 -2.84
CA CYS A 236 -15.36 1.83 -2.47
C CYS A 236 -15.57 2.73 -3.69
N LEU A 237 -14.66 2.68 -4.67
CA LEU A 237 -14.75 3.48 -5.89
C LEU A 237 -15.92 3.06 -6.79
N CYS A 238 -16.29 1.79 -6.72
CA CYS A 238 -17.48 1.25 -7.40
C CYS A 238 -18.79 1.51 -6.62
N GLY A 239 -18.71 2.04 -5.38
CA GLY A 239 -19.87 2.34 -4.54
C GLY A 239 -20.42 1.12 -3.80
N GLU A 240 -19.61 0.09 -3.61
CA GLU A 240 -19.96 -1.11 -2.85
C GLU A 240 -20.07 -0.80 -1.34
N ASN A 241 -20.85 -1.59 -0.59
CA ASN A 241 -20.93 -1.50 0.87
C ASN A 241 -19.65 -2.04 1.54
N LEU A 242 -19.49 -1.83 2.86
CA LEU A 242 -18.25 -2.22 3.56
C LEU A 242 -17.97 -3.72 3.49
N PHE A 243 -19.00 -4.55 3.58
CA PHE A 243 -18.83 -6.01 3.50
C PHE A 243 -18.30 -6.44 2.12
N ASP A 244 -18.88 -5.93 1.05
CA ASP A 244 -18.45 -6.25 -0.32
C ASP A 244 -17.05 -5.72 -0.60
N CYS A 245 -16.69 -4.54 -0.06
CA CYS A 245 -15.30 -4.02 -0.11
C CYS A 245 -14.32 -4.96 0.60
N LEU A 246 -14.65 -5.48 1.80
CA LEU A 246 -13.83 -6.47 2.50
C LEU A 246 -13.70 -7.77 1.71
N VAL A 247 -14.79 -8.27 1.13
CA VAL A 247 -14.79 -9.48 0.28
C VAL A 247 -13.88 -9.29 -0.94
N LYS A 248 -13.92 -8.13 -1.56
CA LYS A 248 -13.05 -7.80 -2.71
C LYS A 248 -11.59 -7.73 -2.29
N GLY A 249 -11.29 -7.07 -1.15
CA GLY A 249 -9.96 -7.01 -0.56
C GLY A 249 -9.37 -8.40 -0.31
N ARG A 250 -10.10 -9.28 0.38
CA ARG A 250 -9.65 -10.64 0.67
C ARG A 250 -9.37 -11.47 -0.58
N LYS A 251 -10.19 -11.32 -1.65
CA LYS A 251 -10.01 -12.04 -2.91
C LYS A 251 -8.72 -11.62 -3.61
N VAL A 252 -8.43 -10.31 -3.66
CA VAL A 252 -7.20 -9.80 -4.28
C VAL A 252 -5.99 -10.24 -3.47
N ALA A 253 -6.04 -10.11 -2.14
CA ALA A 253 -4.97 -10.60 -1.25
C ALA A 253 -4.71 -12.11 -1.40
N ALA A 254 -5.76 -12.91 -1.52
CA ALA A 254 -5.62 -14.36 -1.71
C ALA A 254 -4.90 -14.71 -3.01
N VAL A 255 -5.18 -14.00 -4.12
CA VAL A 255 -4.45 -14.18 -5.37
C VAL A 255 -2.97 -13.84 -5.19
N THR A 256 -2.65 -12.74 -4.51
CA THR A 256 -1.26 -12.34 -4.22
C THR A 256 -0.54 -13.41 -3.41
N CYS A 257 -1.18 -14.06 -2.47
CA CYS A 257 -0.58 -15.14 -1.70
C CYS A 257 -0.20 -16.39 -2.54
N THR A 258 -0.58 -16.50 -3.81
CA THR A 258 -0.27 -17.66 -4.67
C THR A 258 1.01 -17.53 -5.49
N HIS A 259 1.72 -16.41 -5.40
CA HIS A 259 2.97 -16.15 -6.12
C HIS A 259 3.98 -15.39 -5.23
N LEU A 260 5.20 -15.21 -5.71
CA LEU A 260 6.23 -14.41 -5.04
C LEU A 260 5.98 -12.92 -5.24
N GLY A 261 6.17 -12.13 -4.16
CA GLY A 261 6.08 -10.67 -4.17
C GLY A 261 4.66 -10.11 -4.28
N GLY A 262 4.53 -8.79 -4.30
CA GLY A 262 3.25 -8.07 -4.24
C GLY A 262 2.39 -8.15 -5.51
N PHE A 263 2.96 -8.60 -6.62
CA PHE A 263 2.27 -8.82 -7.91
C PHE A 263 3.10 -9.75 -8.80
N PRO A 264 2.48 -10.40 -9.83
CA PRO A 264 3.20 -11.26 -10.76
C PRO A 264 4.25 -10.48 -11.56
N GLN A 265 5.52 -10.87 -11.45
CA GLN A 265 6.64 -10.23 -12.12
C GLN A 265 7.81 -11.23 -12.28
N PRO A 266 8.72 -11.01 -13.25
CA PRO A 266 9.95 -11.79 -13.34
C PRO A 266 10.84 -11.54 -12.11
N ALA A 267 11.28 -12.63 -11.46
CA ALA A 267 12.32 -12.56 -10.45
C ALA A 267 13.69 -12.37 -11.11
N VAL A 268 14.50 -11.47 -10.58
CA VAL A 268 15.85 -11.19 -11.09
C VAL A 268 16.88 -11.77 -10.11
N PRO A 269 17.84 -12.60 -10.57
CA PRO A 269 18.90 -13.10 -9.70
C PRO A 269 19.69 -11.97 -9.01
N LEU A 270 20.06 -12.19 -7.74
CA LEU A 270 20.92 -11.29 -6.96
C LEU A 270 22.37 -11.38 -7.38
#